data_7a685f0643d4d742b0d946f170af0e5e
#
_entry.id   7a685f0643d4d742b0d946f170af0e5e
#
_cell.length_a   1.000
_cell.length_b   1.000
_cell.length_c   1.000
_cell.angle_alpha   90.00
_cell.angle_beta   90.00
_cell.angle_gamma   90.00
#
_symmetry.space_group_name_H-M   'P 1'
#
loop_
_entity.id
_entity.type
_entity.pdbx_description
1 polymer ?
#
loop_
_entity_poly.entity_id
_entity_poly.type
_entity_poly.pdbx_seq_one_letter_code
_entity_poly.pdbx_strand_id
1 'polypeptide(L)'
;MLQKINWSAISPDESEKLKNELVEVWEASVRSTHRFLTEKDIRFFKPLIRNKYIPVVELYIIRNGQNRIAAFMGLSDELIEMLFVHPEEQGKGYGKQLIEFAIYHKHIFKVDVNEQNEKATSFYLNRGFDIVGRDETDPNGNPFPILHLSLNETIVQISDSSFEIRQILRHKKRFLDLLLLADEQE
;
A
#
# COMPACT_ATOMS: atom_id res chain seq x y z
N MET A 1 -0.76 -5.12 16.54
CA MET A 1 0.43 -5.91 16.16
C MET A 1 0.22 -6.43 14.75
N LEU A 2 1.26 -6.41 13.89
CA LEU A 2 1.22 -6.97 12.54
C LEU A 2 1.17 -8.49 12.62
N GLN A 3 0.26 -9.11 11.87
CA GLN A 3 0.04 -10.56 11.86
C GLN A 3 0.01 -11.06 10.41
N LYS A 4 0.81 -12.11 10.11
CA LYS A 4 0.70 -12.86 8.86
C LYS A 4 -0.47 -13.83 8.96
N ILE A 5 -1.26 -13.95 7.90
CA ILE A 5 -2.35 -14.93 7.81
C ILE A 5 -1.82 -16.20 7.15
N ASN A 6 -2.04 -17.31 7.83
CA ASN A 6 -1.78 -18.64 7.29
C ASN A 6 -3.13 -19.33 7.03
N TRP A 7 -3.58 -19.31 5.78
CA TRP A 7 -4.88 -19.86 5.38
C TRP A 7 -5.04 -21.36 5.67
N SER A 8 -3.93 -22.11 5.67
CA SER A 8 -3.97 -23.55 5.95
C SER A 8 -4.07 -23.88 7.44
N ALA A 9 -3.86 -22.90 8.32
CA ALA A 9 -3.87 -23.09 9.78
C ALA A 9 -5.18 -22.64 10.44
N ILE A 10 -6.12 -22.07 9.68
CA ILE A 10 -7.42 -21.61 10.19
C ILE A 10 -8.55 -22.51 9.65
N SER A 11 -9.61 -22.65 10.43
CA SER A 11 -10.78 -23.42 10.02
C SER A 11 -11.52 -22.77 8.84
N PRO A 12 -12.34 -23.53 8.07
CA PRO A 12 -13.15 -22.96 7.00
C PRO A 12 -14.04 -21.81 7.47
N ASP A 13 -14.68 -21.93 8.63
CA ASP A 13 -15.56 -20.90 9.19
C ASP A 13 -14.79 -19.62 9.56
N GLU A 14 -13.62 -19.78 10.18
CA GLU A 14 -12.73 -18.64 10.47
C GLU A 14 -12.22 -17.98 9.21
N SER A 15 -11.89 -18.77 8.19
CA SER A 15 -11.47 -18.26 6.87
C SER A 15 -12.56 -17.40 6.23
N GLU A 16 -13.81 -17.88 6.23
CA GLU A 16 -14.95 -17.14 5.68
C GLU A 16 -15.23 -15.84 6.45
N LYS A 17 -15.15 -15.89 7.79
CA LYS A 17 -15.27 -14.69 8.63
C LYS A 17 -14.17 -13.68 8.33
N LEU A 18 -12.93 -14.13 8.26
CA LEU A 18 -11.79 -13.27 7.99
C LEU A 18 -11.88 -12.61 6.60
N LYS A 19 -12.28 -13.36 5.57
CA LYS A 19 -12.52 -12.80 4.23
C LYS A 19 -13.60 -11.72 4.24
N ASN A 20 -14.67 -11.90 5.01
CA ASN A 20 -15.71 -10.88 5.13
C ASN A 20 -15.17 -9.61 5.81
N GLU A 21 -14.43 -9.73 6.93
CA GLU A 21 -13.80 -8.59 7.60
C GLU A 21 -12.84 -7.83 6.66
N LEU A 22 -12.03 -8.55 5.87
CA LEU A 22 -11.11 -7.95 4.91
C LEU A 22 -11.83 -7.19 3.80
N VAL A 23 -12.90 -7.77 3.27
CA VAL A 23 -13.72 -7.13 2.23
C VAL A 23 -14.45 -5.89 2.76
N GLU A 24 -14.88 -5.89 4.01
CA GLU A 24 -15.44 -4.69 4.66
C GLU A 24 -14.40 -3.55 4.73
N VAL A 25 -13.17 -3.85 5.14
CA VAL A 25 -12.08 -2.86 5.15
C VAL A 25 -11.76 -2.37 3.74
N TRP A 26 -11.67 -3.29 2.77
CA TRP A 26 -11.46 -2.93 1.36
C TRP A 26 -12.55 -2.01 0.86
N GLU A 27 -13.82 -2.38 1.01
CA GLU A 27 -14.96 -1.59 0.52
C GLU A 27 -15.03 -0.22 1.18
N ALA A 28 -14.85 -0.14 2.51
CA ALA A 28 -14.82 1.13 3.22
C ALA A 28 -13.69 2.03 2.72
N SER A 29 -12.48 1.46 2.51
CA SER A 29 -11.33 2.20 2.00
C SER A 29 -11.56 2.70 0.57
N VAL A 30 -12.04 1.83 -0.33
CA VAL A 30 -12.30 2.16 -1.73
C VAL A 30 -13.36 3.26 -1.85
N ARG A 31 -14.46 3.16 -1.12
CA ARG A 31 -15.51 4.22 -1.08
C ARG A 31 -14.97 5.57 -0.62
N SER A 32 -13.98 5.57 0.27
CA SER A 32 -13.36 6.80 0.78
C SER A 32 -12.34 7.43 -0.18
N THR A 33 -11.67 6.62 -1.01
CA THR A 33 -10.48 7.06 -1.77
C THR A 33 -10.64 6.96 -3.29
N HIS A 34 -11.41 5.98 -3.81
CA HIS A 34 -11.57 5.72 -5.24
C HIS A 34 -12.89 6.33 -5.77
N ARG A 35 -12.97 7.67 -5.74
CA ARG A 35 -14.18 8.40 -6.14
C ARG A 35 -14.56 8.23 -7.62
N PHE A 36 -13.66 7.70 -8.43
CA PHE A 36 -13.86 7.38 -9.83
C PHE A 36 -14.59 6.05 -10.05
N LEU A 37 -14.65 5.17 -9.04
CA LEU A 37 -15.40 3.92 -9.13
C LEU A 37 -16.89 4.16 -8.85
N THR A 38 -17.73 3.59 -9.72
CA THR A 38 -19.17 3.57 -9.54
C THR A 38 -19.62 2.45 -8.59
N GLU A 39 -20.86 2.49 -8.13
CA GLU A 39 -21.45 1.38 -7.36
C GLU A 39 -21.48 0.05 -8.15
N LYS A 40 -21.56 0.12 -9.48
CA LYS A 40 -21.47 -1.04 -10.35
C LYS A 40 -20.07 -1.66 -10.30
N ASP A 41 -19.03 -0.83 -10.35
CA ASP A 41 -17.63 -1.27 -10.30
C ASP A 41 -17.32 -1.90 -8.94
N ILE A 42 -17.70 -1.25 -7.83
CA ILE A 42 -17.53 -1.79 -6.49
C ILE A 42 -18.21 -3.16 -6.34
N ARG A 43 -19.46 -3.30 -6.82
CA ARG A 43 -20.18 -4.58 -6.81
C ARG A 43 -19.52 -5.65 -7.68
N PHE A 44 -18.91 -5.25 -8.79
CA PHE A 44 -18.17 -6.14 -9.67
C PHE A 44 -16.86 -6.62 -9.03
N PHE A 45 -16.06 -5.70 -8.46
CA PHE A 45 -14.77 -6.05 -7.86
C PHE A 45 -14.89 -6.79 -6.53
N LYS A 46 -15.92 -6.53 -5.74
CA LYS A 46 -16.09 -7.12 -4.40
C LYS A 46 -15.93 -8.64 -4.35
N PRO A 47 -16.64 -9.45 -5.16
CA PRO A 47 -16.47 -10.92 -5.19
C PRO A 47 -15.09 -11.34 -5.72
N LEU A 48 -14.46 -10.57 -6.61
CA LEU A 48 -13.12 -10.84 -7.13
C LEU A 48 -12.07 -10.65 -6.03
N ILE A 49 -12.14 -9.55 -5.29
CA ILE A 49 -11.28 -9.28 -4.14
C ILE A 49 -11.39 -10.42 -3.14
N ARG A 50 -12.62 -10.78 -2.76
CA ARG A 50 -12.89 -11.79 -1.74
C ARG A 50 -12.42 -13.19 -2.11
N ASN A 51 -12.72 -13.62 -3.33
CA ASN A 51 -12.61 -15.03 -3.72
C ASN A 51 -11.41 -15.32 -4.61
N LYS A 52 -10.84 -14.31 -5.26
CA LYS A 52 -9.75 -14.48 -6.22
C LYS A 52 -8.45 -13.84 -5.74
N TYR A 53 -8.47 -12.59 -5.26
CA TYR A 53 -7.24 -11.85 -4.99
C TYR A 53 -6.74 -12.05 -3.55
N ILE A 54 -7.59 -11.91 -2.54
CA ILE A 54 -7.19 -12.10 -1.13
C ILE A 54 -6.57 -13.50 -0.87
N PRO A 55 -7.11 -14.62 -1.40
CA PRO A 55 -6.56 -15.95 -1.10
C PRO A 55 -5.19 -16.26 -1.71
N VAL A 56 -4.75 -15.53 -2.72
CA VAL A 56 -3.52 -15.85 -3.47
C VAL A 56 -2.31 -15.00 -3.08
N VAL A 57 -2.51 -13.94 -2.30
CA VAL A 57 -1.43 -13.08 -1.82
C VAL A 57 -0.92 -13.51 -0.46
N GLU A 58 0.33 -13.18 -0.17
CA GLU A 58 0.86 -13.28 1.18
C GLU A 58 0.25 -12.16 2.02
N LEU A 59 -0.71 -12.52 2.87
CA LEU A 59 -1.58 -11.56 3.55
C LEU A 59 -1.07 -11.20 4.95
N TYR A 60 -1.04 -9.89 5.23
CA TYR A 60 -0.72 -9.30 6.53
C TYR A 60 -1.84 -8.40 6.99
N ILE A 61 -2.22 -8.49 8.26
CA ILE A 61 -3.26 -7.66 8.87
C ILE A 61 -2.75 -6.92 10.10
N ILE A 62 -3.37 -5.79 10.40
CA ILE A 62 -3.22 -5.09 11.67
C ILE A 62 -4.60 -4.93 12.29
N ARG A 63 -4.75 -5.37 13.55
CA ARG A 63 -5.96 -5.15 14.34
C ARG A 63 -5.82 -3.94 15.25
N ASN A 64 -6.90 -3.18 15.40
CA ASN A 64 -6.98 -2.07 16.37
C ASN A 64 -7.20 -2.55 17.80
N GLY A 65 -7.31 -1.63 18.75
CA GLY A 65 -7.55 -1.94 20.17
C GLY A 65 -8.90 -2.63 20.47
N GLN A 66 -9.83 -2.63 19.52
CA GLN A 66 -11.12 -3.31 19.58
C GLN A 66 -11.11 -4.68 18.86
N ASN A 67 -9.93 -5.17 18.50
CA ASN A 67 -9.72 -6.41 17.76
C ASN A 67 -10.35 -6.45 16.35
N ARG A 68 -10.71 -5.30 15.77
CA ARG A 68 -11.18 -5.17 14.38
C ARG A 68 -9.98 -4.98 13.43
N ILE A 69 -10.05 -5.47 12.20
CA ILE A 69 -9.01 -5.22 11.20
C ILE A 69 -9.01 -3.72 10.88
N ALA A 70 -7.91 -3.06 11.22
CA ALA A 70 -7.66 -1.64 10.93
C ALA A 70 -7.05 -1.43 9.56
N ALA A 71 -6.19 -2.34 9.13
CA ALA A 71 -5.48 -2.30 7.86
C ALA A 71 -5.05 -3.71 7.45
N PHE A 72 -4.86 -3.89 6.14
CA PHE A 72 -4.25 -5.11 5.62
C PHE A 72 -3.40 -4.82 4.38
N MET A 73 -2.49 -5.75 4.10
CA MET A 73 -1.60 -5.72 2.94
C MET A 73 -1.47 -7.12 2.36
N GLY A 74 -1.54 -7.22 1.03
CA GLY A 74 -1.27 -8.42 0.26
C GLY A 74 0.01 -8.22 -0.56
N LEU A 75 0.90 -9.19 -0.50
CA LEU A 75 2.17 -9.20 -1.22
C LEU A 75 2.22 -10.37 -2.19
N SER A 76 2.82 -10.13 -3.36
CA SER A 76 3.44 -11.15 -4.21
C SER A 76 4.96 -11.12 -4.04
N ASP A 77 5.69 -11.91 -4.82
CA ASP A 77 7.15 -11.98 -4.71
C ASP A 77 7.87 -10.65 -4.95
N GLU A 78 7.30 -9.77 -5.77
CA GLU A 78 7.93 -8.51 -6.18
C GLU A 78 7.09 -7.25 -5.92
N LEU A 79 5.82 -7.40 -5.60
CA LEU A 79 4.87 -6.29 -5.63
C LEU A 79 4.01 -6.22 -4.36
N ILE A 80 3.76 -5.00 -3.89
CA ILE A 80 2.67 -4.73 -2.95
C ILE A 80 1.38 -4.70 -3.77
N GLU A 81 0.65 -5.82 -3.78
CA GLU A 81 -0.58 -6.00 -4.56
C GLU A 81 -1.77 -5.25 -3.96
N MET A 82 -1.79 -5.15 -2.65
CA MET A 82 -2.88 -4.54 -1.89
C MET A 82 -2.33 -3.85 -0.65
N LEU A 83 -2.79 -2.63 -0.37
CA LEU A 83 -2.61 -1.96 0.91
C LEU A 83 -3.84 -1.11 1.20
N PHE A 84 -4.64 -1.53 2.16
CA PHE A 84 -5.88 -0.85 2.54
C PHE A 84 -5.91 -0.55 4.02
N VAL A 85 -6.35 0.66 4.36
CA VAL A 85 -6.54 1.13 5.74
C VAL A 85 -7.99 1.57 5.89
N HIS A 86 -8.68 1.04 6.89
CA HIS A 86 -10.06 1.45 7.17
C HIS A 86 -10.12 2.98 7.36
N PRO A 87 -11.11 3.71 6.82
CA PRO A 87 -11.16 5.18 6.89
C PRO A 87 -11.07 5.74 8.31
N GLU A 88 -11.72 5.13 9.29
CA GLU A 88 -11.67 5.51 10.72
C GLU A 88 -10.30 5.28 11.38
N GLU A 89 -9.44 4.52 10.72
CA GLU A 89 -8.11 4.15 11.19
C GLU A 89 -6.98 4.90 10.44
N GLN A 90 -7.33 5.72 9.45
CA GLN A 90 -6.37 6.55 8.73
C GLN A 90 -5.71 7.58 9.67
N GLY A 91 -4.48 7.97 9.37
CA GLY A 91 -3.70 8.90 10.20
C GLY A 91 -3.06 8.27 11.44
N LYS A 92 -3.38 7.03 11.81
CA LYS A 92 -2.82 6.32 12.98
C LYS A 92 -1.51 5.57 12.70
N GLY A 93 -0.95 5.69 11.50
CA GLY A 93 0.35 5.11 11.14
C GLY A 93 0.31 3.68 10.59
N TYR A 94 -0.85 3.03 10.49
CA TYR A 94 -0.94 1.63 10.03
C TYR A 94 -0.42 1.43 8.61
N GLY A 95 -0.75 2.32 7.67
CA GLY A 95 -0.23 2.25 6.31
C GLY A 95 1.31 2.39 6.27
N LYS A 96 1.88 3.27 7.11
CA LYS A 96 3.32 3.41 7.26
C LYS A 96 3.94 2.10 7.77
N GLN A 97 3.37 1.51 8.83
CA GLN A 97 3.86 0.27 9.41
C GLN A 97 3.85 -0.89 8.40
N LEU A 98 2.80 -1.01 7.59
CA LEU A 98 2.71 -2.05 6.56
C LEU A 98 3.77 -1.87 5.47
N ILE A 99 3.96 -0.65 4.96
CA ILE A 99 4.93 -0.42 3.89
C ILE A 99 6.38 -0.57 4.38
N GLU A 100 6.67 -0.13 5.61
CA GLU A 100 7.97 -0.34 6.23
C GLU A 100 8.27 -1.84 6.39
N PHE A 101 7.28 -2.63 6.77
CA PHE A 101 7.42 -4.08 6.84
C PHE A 101 7.69 -4.68 5.46
N ALA A 102 6.96 -4.27 4.41
CA ALA A 102 7.21 -4.75 3.05
C ALA A 102 8.65 -4.42 2.59
N ILE A 103 9.12 -3.22 2.85
CA ILE A 103 10.46 -2.76 2.44
C ILE A 103 11.56 -3.49 3.23
N TYR A 104 11.50 -3.47 4.57
CA TYR A 104 12.63 -3.89 5.40
C TYR A 104 12.66 -5.38 5.74
N HIS A 105 11.50 -6.05 5.75
CA HIS A 105 11.42 -7.47 6.11
C HIS A 105 11.09 -8.38 4.93
N LYS A 106 10.48 -7.83 3.88
CA LYS A 106 10.12 -8.61 2.68
C LYS A 106 10.93 -8.23 1.45
N HIS A 107 11.69 -7.13 1.50
CA HIS A 107 12.49 -6.60 0.38
C HIS A 107 11.66 -6.34 -0.87
N ILE A 108 10.41 -5.88 -0.68
CA ILE A 108 9.49 -5.53 -1.76
C ILE A 108 9.47 -4.01 -1.90
N PHE A 109 9.81 -3.51 -3.10
CA PHE A 109 10.07 -2.11 -3.40
C PHE A 109 9.16 -1.54 -4.48
N LYS A 110 8.22 -2.35 -4.99
CA LYS A 110 7.32 -1.96 -6.08
C LYS A 110 5.87 -1.97 -5.62
N VAL A 111 5.09 -1.06 -6.17
CA VAL A 111 3.64 -0.97 -5.95
C VAL A 111 2.96 -0.37 -7.18
N ASP A 112 1.80 -0.91 -7.52
CA ASP A 112 0.93 -0.35 -8.54
C ASP A 112 -0.19 0.46 -7.88
N VAL A 113 -0.40 1.67 -8.38
CA VAL A 113 -1.37 2.61 -7.84
C VAL A 113 -2.28 3.12 -8.95
N ASN A 114 -3.57 3.11 -8.72
CA ASN A 114 -4.49 3.75 -9.62
C ASN A 114 -4.20 5.27 -9.68
N GLU A 115 -3.92 5.81 -10.87
CA GLU A 115 -3.55 7.22 -11.08
C GLU A 115 -4.59 8.18 -10.48
N GLN A 116 -5.86 7.83 -10.55
CA GLN A 116 -6.98 8.61 -10.03
C GLN A 116 -7.05 8.61 -8.49
N ASN A 117 -6.25 7.78 -7.81
CA ASN A 117 -6.11 7.76 -6.36
C ASN A 117 -4.95 8.64 -5.88
N GLU A 118 -5.11 9.96 -6.02
CA GLU A 118 -4.09 10.95 -5.66
C GLU A 118 -3.57 10.81 -4.22
N LYS A 119 -4.42 10.37 -3.29
CA LYS A 119 -4.01 10.14 -1.89
C LYS A 119 -3.02 9.00 -1.76
N ALA A 120 -3.24 7.89 -2.46
CA ALA A 120 -2.31 6.76 -2.46
C ALA A 120 -1.01 7.15 -3.19
N THR A 121 -1.10 7.79 -4.35
CA THR A 121 0.07 8.28 -5.08
C THR A 121 0.93 9.17 -4.20
N SER A 122 0.34 10.20 -3.59
CA SER A 122 1.05 11.09 -2.65
C SER A 122 1.63 10.34 -1.45
N PHE A 123 0.92 9.34 -0.92
CA PHE A 123 1.39 8.52 0.19
C PHE A 123 2.70 7.79 -0.14
N TYR A 124 2.82 7.21 -1.33
CA TYR A 124 4.02 6.49 -1.77
C TYR A 124 5.15 7.45 -2.16
N LEU A 125 4.87 8.51 -2.92
CA LEU A 125 5.87 9.53 -3.30
C LEU A 125 6.52 10.17 -2.06
N ASN A 126 5.71 10.50 -1.03
CA ASN A 126 6.23 11.03 0.24
C ASN A 126 7.11 10.03 1.03
N ARG A 127 7.13 8.75 0.63
CA ARG A 127 8.00 7.70 1.18
C ARG A 127 9.17 7.35 0.29
N GLY A 128 9.31 8.12 -0.81
CA GLY A 128 10.44 8.07 -1.71
C GLY A 128 10.34 7.03 -2.79
N PHE A 129 9.15 6.56 -3.06
CA PHE A 129 8.88 5.89 -4.31
C PHE A 129 8.90 6.92 -5.45
N ASP A 130 9.35 6.49 -6.62
CA ASP A 130 9.32 7.24 -7.86
C ASP A 130 8.37 6.56 -8.84
N ILE A 131 7.68 7.34 -9.68
CA ILE A 131 6.89 6.80 -10.78
C ILE A 131 7.87 6.33 -11.86
N VAL A 132 7.85 5.03 -12.17
CA VAL A 132 8.74 4.40 -13.15
C VAL A 132 8.02 3.94 -14.41
N GLY A 133 6.70 3.96 -14.42
CA GLY A 133 5.90 3.57 -15.57
C GLY A 133 4.42 3.91 -15.37
N ARG A 134 3.65 3.78 -16.47
CA ARG A 134 2.20 4.04 -16.50
C ARG A 134 1.53 3.20 -17.56
N ASP A 135 0.41 2.58 -17.20
CA ASP A 135 -0.51 1.92 -18.12
C ASP A 135 -1.80 2.72 -18.26
N GLU A 136 -2.39 2.75 -19.48
CA GLU A 136 -3.63 3.48 -19.74
C GLU A 136 -4.88 2.80 -19.17
N THR A 137 -4.79 1.50 -18.86
CA THR A 137 -5.90 0.68 -18.36
C THR A 137 -5.45 -0.18 -17.20
N ASP A 138 -6.41 -0.66 -16.41
CA ASP A 138 -6.14 -1.73 -15.46
C ASP A 138 -5.86 -3.08 -16.17
N PRO A 139 -5.38 -4.13 -15.48
CA PRO A 139 -5.13 -5.45 -16.08
C PRO A 139 -6.36 -6.14 -16.70
N ASN A 140 -7.57 -5.65 -16.42
CA ASN A 140 -8.81 -6.16 -17.02
C ASN A 140 -9.27 -5.33 -18.22
N GLY A 141 -8.49 -4.30 -18.63
CA GLY A 141 -8.82 -3.41 -19.75
C GLY A 141 -9.84 -2.32 -19.41
N ASN A 142 -10.15 -2.10 -18.13
CA ASN A 142 -11.01 -0.98 -17.74
C ASN A 142 -10.25 0.35 -17.80
N PRO A 143 -10.94 1.50 -18.00
CA PRO A 143 -10.33 2.82 -18.12
C PRO A 143 -9.89 3.38 -16.76
N PHE A 144 -9.06 2.64 -16.07
CA PHE A 144 -8.46 2.98 -14.78
C PHE A 144 -6.95 2.94 -14.90
N PRO A 145 -6.30 4.06 -15.29
CA PRO A 145 -4.86 4.10 -15.49
C PRO A 145 -4.09 3.72 -14.23
N ILE A 146 -3.01 2.97 -14.41
CA ILE A 146 -2.14 2.48 -13.33
C ILE A 146 -0.78 3.17 -13.42
N LEU A 147 -0.32 3.70 -12.30
CA LEU A 147 1.05 4.16 -12.10
C LEU A 147 1.86 3.05 -11.46
N HIS A 148 2.99 2.71 -12.07
CA HIS A 148 3.98 1.81 -11.50
C HIS A 148 4.97 2.63 -10.69
N LEU A 149 5.08 2.34 -9.40
CA LEU A 149 6.00 3.03 -8.50
C LEU A 149 7.05 2.06 -7.97
N SER A 150 8.29 2.55 -7.87
CA SER A 150 9.41 1.78 -7.31
C SER A 150 10.22 2.62 -6.32
N LEU A 151 10.63 2.01 -5.22
CA LEU A 151 11.61 2.56 -4.32
C LEU A 151 13.01 2.14 -4.78
N ASN A 152 13.96 3.07 -4.83
CA ASN A 152 15.32 2.76 -5.25
C ASN A 152 16.04 1.89 -4.18
N GLU A 153 16.35 0.65 -4.56
CA GLU A 153 16.97 -0.36 -3.70
C GLU A 153 18.34 0.07 -3.14
N THR A 154 19.12 0.85 -3.89
CA THR A 154 20.42 1.37 -3.44
C THR A 154 20.29 2.23 -2.18
N ILE A 155 19.15 2.89 -2.00
CA ILE A 155 18.86 3.68 -0.80
C ILE A 155 18.53 2.75 0.39
N VAL A 156 18.01 1.56 0.13
CA VAL A 156 17.60 0.60 1.17
C VAL A 156 18.79 -0.19 1.71
N GLN A 157 19.74 -0.61 0.87
CA GLN A 157 20.90 -1.42 1.27
C GLN A 157 21.88 -0.74 2.24
N ILE A 158 21.89 0.59 2.27
CA ILE A 158 22.75 1.35 3.20
C ILE A 158 22.26 1.30 4.66
N SER A 159 21.13 0.68 4.98
CA SER A 159 20.37 0.94 6.21
C SER A 159 20.13 -0.19 7.19
N ASP A 160 20.78 -1.28 7.05
CA ASP A 160 20.67 -2.31 8.08
C ASP A 160 21.20 -1.87 9.46
N SER A 161 21.78 -0.67 9.56
CA SER A 161 22.31 -0.13 10.81
C SER A 161 21.70 1.20 11.31
N SER A 162 20.78 1.88 10.57
CA SER A 162 20.25 3.15 11.08
C SER A 162 19.04 3.71 10.32
N PHE A 163 17.85 3.27 10.65
CA PHE A 163 16.59 3.83 10.15
C PHE A 163 16.45 5.36 10.38
N GLU A 164 16.91 5.86 11.52
CA GLU A 164 16.90 7.29 11.83
C GLU A 164 17.84 8.13 10.94
N ILE A 165 19.01 7.64 10.61
CA ILE A 165 19.98 8.35 9.77
C ILE A 165 19.47 8.58 8.35
N ARG A 166 18.59 7.73 7.84
CA ARG A 166 18.04 7.85 6.48
C ARG A 166 16.98 8.92 6.32
N GLN A 167 16.08 9.05 7.27
CA GLN A 167 15.12 10.15 7.26
C GLN A 167 15.88 11.48 7.30
N ILE A 168 16.96 11.55 8.08
CA ILE A 168 17.83 12.74 8.19
C ILE A 168 18.57 12.99 6.88
N LEU A 169 19.14 11.97 6.24
CA LEU A 169 19.85 12.13 4.96
C LEU A 169 18.94 12.50 3.80
N ARG A 170 17.70 11.97 3.75
CA ARG A 170 16.70 12.35 2.75
C ARG A 170 16.23 13.79 2.91
N HIS A 171 15.96 14.22 4.13
CA HIS A 171 15.63 15.60 4.42
C HIS A 171 16.81 16.52 4.12
N LYS A 172 18.06 16.08 4.39
CA LYS A 172 19.27 16.84 4.08
C LYS A 172 19.50 16.99 2.58
N LYS A 173 19.29 15.93 1.78
CA LYS A 173 19.42 16.00 0.32
C LYS A 173 18.35 16.91 -0.28
N ARG A 174 17.10 16.78 0.14
CA ARG A 174 16.00 17.66 -0.28
C ARG A 174 16.20 19.12 0.17
N PHE A 175 16.82 19.32 1.32
CA PHE A 175 17.18 20.63 1.83
C PHE A 175 18.36 21.24 1.05
N LEU A 176 19.36 20.43 0.66
CA LEU A 176 20.47 20.84 -0.20
C LEU A 176 20.00 21.17 -1.62
N ASP A 177 19.10 20.39 -2.20
CA ASP A 177 18.49 20.65 -3.50
C ASP A 177 17.66 21.95 -3.49
N LEU A 178 16.97 22.25 -2.39
CA LEU A 178 16.25 23.51 -2.19
C LEU A 178 17.19 24.71 -2.01
N LEU A 179 18.33 24.53 -1.34
CA LEU A 179 19.36 25.58 -1.19
C LEU A 179 20.05 25.89 -2.52
N LEU A 180 20.35 24.86 -3.33
CA LEU A 180 20.95 25.04 -4.66
C LEU A 180 20.00 25.77 -5.62
N LEU A 181 18.68 25.50 -5.55
CA LEU A 181 17.67 26.23 -6.32
C LEU A 181 17.51 27.70 -5.87
N ALA A 182 17.83 28.03 -4.63
CA ALA A 182 17.78 29.41 -4.12
C ALA A 182 18.98 30.23 -4.58
N ASP A 183 20.15 29.59 -4.76
CA ASP A 183 21.39 30.28 -5.22
C ASP A 183 21.39 30.55 -6.75
N GLU A 184 20.51 29.92 -7.53
CA GLU A 184 20.38 30.18 -8.97
C GLU A 184 19.41 31.34 -9.31
N GLN A 185 18.85 32.05 -8.32
CA GLN A 185 17.92 33.17 -8.51
C GLN A 185 18.49 34.57 -8.07
N GLU A 186 19.79 34.73 -7.92
CA GLU A 186 20.41 36.03 -7.76
C GLU A 186 21.11 36.54 -9.03
#